data_b8ce7c74d119f0fa5c1327475c12912e
#
_entry.id   b8ce7c74d119f0fa5c1327475c12912e
#
_cell.length_a   1.000
_cell.length_b   1.000
_cell.length_c   1.000
_cell.angle_alpha   90.00
_cell.angle_beta   90.00
_cell.angle_gamma   90.00
#
_symmetry.space_group_name_H-M   'P 1'
#
loop_
_entity.id
_entity.type
_entity.pdbx_description
1 polymer ?
#
loop_
_entity_poly.entity_id
_entity_poly.type
_entity_poly.pdbx_seq_one_letter_code
_entity_poly.pdbx_strand_id
1 'polypeptide(L)'
;LTDAYLDSAIIVKLYVSESNSQDAIQLVDDCEAPYCLTEWQALEVRNAIRLKAFRKEITSAEMSQSIAAFEHDIVTGRWQRPVYAVGAIEERANELSAIHSAIIGCRTLDIIHVAAACIIGAKKFLTFDARQGAMAKQAGLMAIPFNGHSKKSRLRP
;
A
#
# COMPACT_ATOMS: atom_id res chain seq x y z
N LEU A 1 -11.85 8.05 -10.57
CA LEU A 1 -10.91 8.51 -9.55
C LEU A 1 -10.98 7.54 -8.37
N THR A 2 -9.87 6.99 -7.96
CA THR A 2 -9.81 6.11 -6.79
C THR A 2 -9.88 6.95 -5.51
N ASP A 3 -10.63 6.47 -4.50
CA ASP A 3 -10.69 7.16 -3.19
C ASP A 3 -9.39 6.97 -2.41
N ALA A 4 -8.77 5.80 -2.51
CA ALA A 4 -7.60 5.45 -1.73
C ALA A 4 -6.49 4.80 -2.56
N TYR A 5 -5.25 5.13 -2.22
CA TYR A 5 -4.04 4.42 -2.63
C TYR A 5 -3.59 3.50 -1.48
N LEU A 6 -3.38 2.24 -1.79
CA LEU A 6 -2.95 1.24 -0.82
C LEU A 6 -1.45 0.99 -0.97
N ASP A 7 -0.70 1.12 0.10
CA ASP A 7 0.69 0.63 0.13
C ASP A 7 0.73 -0.87 -0.12
N SER A 8 1.78 -1.33 -0.79
CA SER A 8 1.96 -2.73 -1.17
C SER A 8 1.90 -3.69 0.02
N ALA A 9 2.38 -3.27 1.19
CA ALA A 9 2.30 -4.07 2.41
C ALA A 9 0.85 -4.31 2.86
N ILE A 10 -0.08 -3.39 2.63
CA ILE A 10 -1.51 -3.59 2.89
C ILE A 10 -2.09 -4.58 1.88
N ILE A 11 -1.76 -4.42 0.59
CA ILE A 11 -2.24 -5.32 -0.46
C ILE A 11 -1.81 -6.77 -0.19
N VAL A 12 -0.55 -7.00 0.19
CA VAL A 12 -0.04 -8.35 0.53
C VAL A 12 -0.89 -9.02 1.60
N LYS A 13 -1.34 -8.26 2.61
CA LYS A 13 -2.15 -8.79 3.72
C LYS A 13 -3.56 -9.22 3.34
N LEU A 14 -4.02 -8.84 2.15
CA LEU A 14 -5.30 -9.33 1.60
C LEU A 14 -5.16 -10.76 1.03
N TYR A 15 -3.95 -11.18 0.70
CA TYR A 15 -3.67 -12.46 0.04
C TYR A 15 -2.84 -13.43 0.88
N VAL A 16 -2.13 -12.92 1.89
CA VAL A 16 -1.33 -13.72 2.82
C VAL A 16 -1.80 -13.44 4.23
N SER A 17 -2.15 -14.51 4.96
CA SER A 17 -2.57 -14.37 6.36
C SER A 17 -1.36 -14.05 7.25
N GLU A 18 -1.38 -12.88 7.86
CA GLU A 18 -0.35 -12.36 8.76
C GLU A 18 -0.97 -11.66 9.97
N SER A 19 -0.10 -11.27 10.90
CA SER A 19 -0.50 -10.30 11.92
C SER A 19 -1.08 -9.05 11.26
N ASN A 20 -2.19 -8.54 11.76
CA ASN A 20 -2.91 -7.36 11.25
C ASN A 20 -3.58 -7.54 9.87
N SER A 21 -3.72 -8.77 9.32
CA SER A 21 -4.47 -8.97 8.08
C SER A 21 -5.95 -8.57 8.22
N GLN A 22 -6.57 -8.84 9.36
CA GLN A 22 -7.97 -8.43 9.62
C GLN A 22 -8.11 -6.90 9.60
N ASP A 23 -7.14 -6.21 10.16
CA ASP A 23 -7.14 -4.75 10.18
C ASP A 23 -6.92 -4.17 8.76
N ALA A 24 -6.05 -4.81 7.97
CA ALA A 24 -5.85 -4.42 6.56
C ALA A 24 -7.14 -4.63 5.75
N ILE A 25 -7.83 -5.75 5.93
CA ILE A 25 -9.11 -6.04 5.28
C ILE A 25 -10.14 -4.97 5.64
N GLN A 26 -10.30 -4.66 6.93
CA GLN A 26 -11.26 -3.66 7.39
C GLN A 26 -10.95 -2.27 6.80
N LEU A 27 -9.68 -1.86 6.77
CA LEU A 27 -9.27 -0.58 6.17
C LEU A 27 -9.60 -0.50 4.68
N VAL A 28 -9.47 -1.62 3.97
CA VAL A 28 -9.77 -1.68 2.55
C VAL A 28 -11.27 -1.70 2.31
N ASP A 29 -12.04 -2.42 3.12
CA ASP A 29 -13.51 -2.48 3.02
C ASP A 29 -14.17 -1.11 3.30
N ASP A 30 -13.50 -0.24 4.07
CA ASP A 30 -13.93 1.15 4.31
C ASP A 30 -13.63 2.09 3.11
N CYS A 31 -13.04 1.57 2.04
CA CYS A 31 -12.73 2.31 0.82
C CYS A 31 -13.58 1.84 -0.36
N GLU A 32 -13.90 2.77 -1.27
CA GLU A 32 -14.68 2.44 -2.46
C GLU A 32 -13.81 1.75 -3.52
N ALA A 33 -14.29 0.61 -4.03
CA ALA A 33 -13.72 -0.06 -5.20
C ALA A 33 -14.19 0.64 -6.51
N PRO A 34 -13.50 0.47 -7.64
CA PRO A 34 -12.28 -0.32 -7.81
C PRO A 34 -11.04 0.38 -7.27
N TYR A 35 -10.05 -0.42 -6.85
CA TYR A 35 -8.79 0.09 -6.34
C TYR A 35 -7.78 0.29 -7.48
N CYS A 36 -6.98 1.34 -7.40
CA CYS A 36 -5.85 1.51 -8.31
C CYS A 36 -4.69 0.57 -7.97
N LEU A 37 -4.07 0.04 -9.02
CA LEU A 37 -2.87 -0.80 -8.94
C LEU A 37 -1.85 -0.33 -9.98
N THR A 38 -0.82 0.36 -9.54
CA THR A 38 0.32 0.73 -10.39
C THR A 38 1.22 -0.47 -10.66
N GLU A 39 2.09 -0.37 -11.67
CA GLU A 39 3.10 -1.39 -11.99
C GLU A 39 4.04 -1.64 -10.82
N TRP A 40 4.40 -0.59 -10.07
CA TRP A 40 5.25 -0.66 -8.89
C TRP A 40 4.61 -1.46 -7.77
N GLN A 41 3.34 -1.18 -7.45
CA GLN A 41 2.59 -1.96 -6.45
C GLN A 41 2.49 -3.43 -6.87
N ALA A 42 2.13 -3.69 -8.12
CA ALA A 42 1.98 -5.06 -8.63
C ALA A 42 3.29 -5.84 -8.56
N LEU A 43 4.42 -5.20 -8.90
CA LEU A 43 5.76 -5.81 -8.78
C LEU A 43 6.09 -6.12 -7.32
N GLU A 44 5.90 -5.14 -6.42
CA GLU A 44 6.20 -5.32 -5.00
C GLU A 44 5.35 -6.40 -4.35
N VAL A 45 4.04 -6.43 -4.61
CA VAL A 45 3.15 -7.45 -4.06
C VAL A 45 3.61 -8.85 -4.46
N ARG A 46 3.87 -9.07 -5.75
CA ARG A 46 4.37 -10.36 -6.22
C ARG A 46 5.71 -10.74 -5.59
N ASN A 47 6.62 -9.77 -5.52
CA ASN A 47 7.94 -10.01 -4.93
C ASN A 47 7.85 -10.25 -3.43
N ALA A 48 7.04 -9.51 -2.70
CA ALA A 48 6.84 -9.70 -1.26
C ALA A 48 6.28 -11.09 -0.94
N ILE A 49 5.28 -11.57 -1.70
CA ILE A 49 4.74 -12.92 -1.54
C ILE A 49 5.85 -13.98 -1.79
N ARG A 50 6.67 -13.83 -2.85
CA ARG A 50 7.79 -14.73 -3.13
C ARG A 50 8.86 -14.70 -2.04
N LEU A 51 9.18 -13.52 -1.51
CA LEU A 51 10.14 -13.38 -0.41
C LEU A 51 9.67 -14.06 0.87
N LYS A 52 8.36 -14.09 1.15
CA LYS A 52 7.81 -14.84 2.26
C LYS A 52 8.05 -16.34 2.12
N ALA A 53 7.88 -16.90 0.94
CA ALA A 53 8.21 -18.30 0.68
C ALA A 53 9.72 -18.56 0.81
N PHE A 54 10.58 -17.68 0.31
CA PHE A 54 12.02 -17.76 0.48
C PHE A 54 12.42 -17.77 1.96
N ARG A 55 11.79 -16.94 2.78
CA ARG A 55 12.02 -16.87 4.24
C ARG A 55 11.33 -17.99 5.01
N LYS A 56 10.62 -18.90 4.33
CA LYS A 56 9.84 -19.99 4.93
C LYS A 56 8.72 -19.52 5.88
N GLU A 57 8.23 -18.31 5.68
CA GLU A 57 7.06 -17.77 6.39
C GLU A 57 5.76 -18.36 5.85
N ILE A 58 5.76 -18.78 4.58
CA ILE A 58 4.68 -19.50 3.91
C ILE A 58 5.27 -20.64 3.06
N THR A 59 4.45 -21.62 2.74
CA THR A 59 4.82 -22.74 1.85
C THR A 59 4.79 -22.31 0.38
N SER A 60 5.40 -23.10 -0.51
CA SER A 60 5.33 -22.90 -1.97
C SER A 60 3.89 -23.00 -2.49
N ALA A 61 3.07 -23.85 -1.88
CA ALA A 61 1.67 -23.98 -2.25
C ALA A 61 0.87 -22.72 -1.88
N GLU A 62 1.04 -22.20 -0.67
CA GLU A 62 0.41 -20.94 -0.22
C GLU A 62 0.88 -19.75 -1.07
N MET A 63 2.18 -19.69 -1.41
CA MET A 63 2.69 -18.67 -2.33
C MET A 63 1.97 -18.72 -3.67
N SER A 64 1.83 -19.90 -4.27
CA SER A 64 1.18 -20.07 -5.56
C SER A 64 -0.30 -19.70 -5.50
N GLN A 65 -1.00 -20.08 -4.44
CA GLN A 65 -2.40 -19.71 -4.22
C GLN A 65 -2.59 -18.21 -4.05
N SER A 66 -1.74 -17.56 -3.24
CA SER A 66 -1.80 -16.12 -3.00
C SER A 66 -1.55 -15.31 -4.27
N ILE A 67 -0.55 -15.71 -5.08
CA ILE A 67 -0.29 -15.07 -6.37
C ILE A 67 -1.47 -15.28 -7.33
N ALA A 68 -2.02 -16.51 -7.42
CA ALA A 68 -3.15 -16.80 -8.29
C ALA A 68 -4.40 -15.98 -7.92
N ALA A 69 -4.68 -15.82 -6.61
CA ALA A 69 -5.77 -14.99 -6.13
C ALA A 69 -5.56 -13.50 -6.48
N PHE A 70 -4.35 -12.98 -6.32
CA PHE A 70 -4.01 -11.61 -6.70
C PHE A 70 -4.17 -11.37 -8.22
N GLU A 71 -3.68 -12.29 -9.06
CA GLU A 71 -3.85 -12.21 -10.52
C GLU A 71 -5.32 -12.30 -10.92
N HIS A 72 -6.10 -13.15 -10.26
CA HIS A 72 -7.53 -13.25 -10.49
C HIS A 72 -8.24 -11.91 -10.24
N ASP A 73 -7.93 -11.24 -9.12
CA ASP A 73 -8.50 -9.95 -8.77
C ASP A 73 -8.10 -8.84 -9.77
N ILE A 74 -6.92 -8.93 -10.39
CA ILE A 74 -6.54 -8.03 -11.48
C ILE A 74 -7.40 -8.29 -12.72
N VAL A 75 -7.56 -9.56 -13.12
CA VAL A 75 -8.33 -9.93 -14.31
C VAL A 75 -9.81 -9.61 -14.15
N THR A 76 -10.37 -9.78 -12.95
CA THR A 76 -11.78 -9.49 -12.66
C THR A 76 -12.08 -8.00 -12.44
N GLY A 77 -11.05 -7.13 -12.44
CA GLY A 77 -11.21 -5.68 -12.37
C GLY A 77 -11.37 -5.11 -10.95
N ARG A 78 -11.12 -5.90 -9.91
CA ARG A 78 -11.00 -5.37 -8.55
C ARG A 78 -9.83 -4.37 -8.45
N TRP A 79 -8.75 -4.68 -9.14
CA TRP A 79 -7.57 -3.83 -9.30
C TRP A 79 -7.55 -3.25 -10.71
N GLN A 80 -7.57 -1.94 -10.81
CA GLN A 80 -7.54 -1.23 -12.09
C GLN A 80 -6.22 -0.49 -12.28
N ARG A 81 -5.66 -0.58 -13.48
CA ARG A 81 -4.47 0.17 -13.84
C ARG A 81 -4.84 1.63 -14.10
N PRO A 82 -4.26 2.58 -13.36
CA PRO A 82 -4.49 3.99 -13.60
C PRO A 82 -3.80 4.43 -14.90
N VAL A 83 -4.37 5.44 -15.54
CA VAL A 83 -3.74 6.12 -16.69
C VAL A 83 -3.10 7.41 -16.20
N TYR A 84 -1.82 7.59 -16.50
CA TYR A 84 -1.05 8.80 -16.18
C TYR A 84 0.03 9.05 -17.24
N ALA A 85 0.54 10.29 -17.30
CA ALA A 85 1.60 10.63 -18.25
C ALA A 85 2.92 9.92 -17.89
N VAL A 86 3.64 9.48 -18.91
CA VAL A 86 4.97 8.90 -18.75
C VAL A 86 5.88 9.90 -18.02
N GLY A 87 6.58 9.44 -16.99
CA GLY A 87 7.48 10.27 -16.17
C GLY A 87 6.82 11.08 -15.07
N ALA A 88 5.48 11.26 -15.07
CA ALA A 88 4.81 12.11 -14.08
C ALA A 88 5.04 11.65 -12.62
N ILE A 89 5.04 10.34 -12.37
CA ILE A 89 5.32 9.79 -11.04
C ILE A 89 6.78 10.06 -10.64
N GLU A 90 7.71 9.89 -11.56
CA GLU A 90 9.14 10.16 -11.31
C GLU A 90 9.40 11.63 -11.00
N GLU A 91 8.83 12.55 -11.80
CA GLU A 91 8.93 13.99 -11.56
C GLU A 91 8.39 14.35 -10.17
N ARG A 92 7.20 13.85 -9.83
CA ARG A 92 6.60 14.10 -8.53
C ARG A 92 7.41 13.48 -7.37
N ALA A 93 7.97 12.29 -7.57
CA ALA A 93 8.85 11.64 -6.60
C ALA A 93 10.12 12.46 -6.35
N ASN A 94 10.73 13.02 -7.38
CA ASN A 94 11.89 13.90 -7.26
C ASN A 94 11.57 15.19 -6.48
N GLU A 95 10.42 15.81 -6.75
CA GLU A 95 9.96 16.99 -5.98
C GLU A 95 9.79 16.66 -4.49
N LEU A 96 9.08 15.58 -4.17
CA LEU A 96 8.87 15.15 -2.79
C LEU A 96 10.18 14.79 -2.09
N SER A 97 11.08 14.13 -2.81
CA SER A 97 12.41 13.79 -2.29
C SER A 97 13.23 15.04 -1.97
N ALA A 98 13.29 16.00 -2.88
CA ALA A 98 14.06 17.22 -2.70
C ALA A 98 13.62 18.03 -1.46
N ILE A 99 12.32 18.04 -1.18
CA ILE A 99 11.77 18.84 -0.08
C ILE A 99 11.80 18.08 1.26
N HIS A 100 11.52 16.77 1.25
CA HIS A 100 11.14 16.05 2.46
C HIS A 100 12.09 14.92 2.87
N SER A 101 12.91 14.37 1.97
CA SER A 101 13.68 13.15 2.28
C SER A 101 14.69 13.35 3.41
N ALA A 102 15.37 14.51 3.45
CA ALA A 102 16.34 14.81 4.50
C ALA A 102 15.69 14.96 5.90
N ILE A 103 14.37 15.22 5.95
CA ILE A 103 13.63 15.45 7.19
C ILE A 103 12.93 14.18 7.64
N ILE A 104 12.29 13.45 6.70
CA ILE A 104 11.45 12.30 7.01
C ILE A 104 12.22 10.97 6.92
N GLY A 105 13.21 10.89 6.02
CA GLY A 105 14.03 9.69 5.82
C GLY A 105 13.30 8.53 5.14
N CYS A 106 12.38 8.83 4.20
CA CYS A 106 11.72 7.82 3.38
C CYS A 106 12.69 7.18 2.38
N ARG A 107 12.46 5.91 2.07
CA ARG A 107 13.17 5.20 1.00
C ARG A 107 12.58 5.61 -0.36
N THR A 108 13.36 5.43 -1.42
CA THR A 108 12.96 5.81 -2.79
C THR A 108 11.62 5.20 -3.19
N LEU A 109 11.41 3.92 -2.91
CA LEU A 109 10.17 3.24 -3.30
C LEU A 109 8.95 3.75 -2.50
N ASP A 110 9.13 4.08 -1.21
CA ASP A 110 8.07 4.70 -0.40
C ASP A 110 7.66 6.06 -0.98
N ILE A 111 8.63 6.84 -1.49
CA ILE A 111 8.38 8.13 -2.14
C ILE A 111 7.64 7.94 -3.47
N ILE A 112 8.03 6.93 -4.26
CA ILE A 112 7.35 6.59 -5.52
C ILE A 112 5.87 6.27 -5.28
N HIS A 113 5.54 5.51 -4.23
CA HIS A 113 4.14 5.22 -3.88
C HIS A 113 3.36 6.49 -3.51
N VAL A 114 3.95 7.39 -2.73
CA VAL A 114 3.28 8.66 -2.38
C VAL A 114 3.10 9.54 -3.62
N ALA A 115 4.12 9.62 -4.48
CA ALA A 115 4.03 10.34 -5.76
C ALA A 115 2.95 9.76 -6.67
N ALA A 116 2.89 8.44 -6.80
CA ALA A 116 1.86 7.76 -7.56
C ALA A 116 0.45 8.09 -7.05
N ALA A 117 0.24 8.05 -5.73
CA ALA A 117 -1.02 8.43 -5.12
C ALA A 117 -1.45 9.86 -5.48
N CYS A 118 -0.50 10.81 -5.47
CA CYS A 118 -0.77 12.20 -5.89
C CYS A 118 -1.15 12.28 -7.37
N ILE A 119 -0.40 11.63 -8.25
CA ILE A 119 -0.60 11.69 -9.71
C ILE A 119 -1.93 11.07 -10.14
N ILE A 120 -2.34 9.97 -9.50
CA ILE A 120 -3.64 9.34 -9.81
C ILE A 120 -4.82 10.02 -9.13
N GLY A 121 -4.59 11.05 -8.31
CA GLY A 121 -5.63 11.82 -7.64
C GLY A 121 -6.31 11.10 -6.48
N ALA A 122 -5.61 10.20 -5.79
CA ALA A 122 -6.12 9.59 -4.57
C ALA A 122 -6.31 10.64 -3.48
N LYS A 123 -7.33 10.47 -2.64
CA LYS A 123 -7.57 11.33 -1.48
C LYS A 123 -6.92 10.77 -0.22
N LYS A 124 -6.94 9.45 -0.09
CA LYS A 124 -6.44 8.71 1.06
C LYS A 124 -5.19 7.92 0.68
N PHE A 125 -4.28 7.78 1.62
CA PHE A 125 -3.09 6.94 1.51
C PHE A 125 -3.07 5.98 2.70
N LEU A 126 -3.21 4.69 2.44
CA LEU A 126 -3.24 3.64 3.46
C LEU A 126 -1.87 2.99 3.59
N THR A 127 -1.27 3.08 4.76
CA THR A 127 0.04 2.46 5.04
C THR A 127 0.21 2.12 6.52
N PHE A 128 1.03 1.11 6.80
CA PHE A 128 1.51 0.78 8.15
C PHE A 128 2.87 1.44 8.45
N ASP A 129 3.54 2.01 7.46
CA ASP A 129 4.83 2.70 7.66
C ASP A 129 4.61 4.15 8.07
N ALA A 130 5.12 4.49 9.28
CA ALA A 130 4.96 5.83 9.84
C ALA A 130 5.67 6.92 9.03
N ARG A 131 6.84 6.61 8.41
CA ARG A 131 7.57 7.56 7.58
C ARG A 131 6.88 7.81 6.26
N GLN A 132 6.40 6.74 5.63
CA GLN A 132 5.61 6.85 4.41
C GLN A 132 4.29 7.61 4.67
N GLY A 133 3.62 7.35 5.80
CA GLY A 133 2.44 8.11 6.22
C GLY A 133 2.73 9.59 6.48
N ALA A 134 3.89 9.92 7.07
CA ALA A 134 4.32 11.31 7.25
C ALA A 134 4.58 12.00 5.89
N MET A 135 5.24 11.31 4.95
CA MET A 135 5.44 11.81 3.59
C MET A 135 4.12 12.06 2.86
N ALA A 136 3.17 11.12 2.96
CA ALA A 136 1.85 11.25 2.35
C ALA A 136 1.11 12.49 2.88
N LYS A 137 1.16 12.76 4.19
CA LYS A 137 0.58 13.97 4.78
C LYS A 137 1.24 15.25 4.24
N GLN A 138 2.56 15.29 4.11
CA GLN A 138 3.26 16.43 3.53
C GLN A 138 2.93 16.63 2.04
N ALA A 139 2.62 15.54 1.34
CA ALA A 139 2.17 15.58 -0.05
C ALA A 139 0.69 16.01 -0.22
N GLY A 140 -0.04 16.27 0.89
CA GLY A 140 -1.44 16.70 0.88
C GLY A 140 -2.46 15.56 0.89
N LEU A 141 -2.03 14.32 1.11
CA LEU A 141 -2.91 13.16 1.20
C LEU A 141 -3.39 12.93 2.63
N MET A 142 -4.60 12.41 2.79
CA MET A 142 -5.09 11.91 4.06
C MET A 142 -4.41 10.57 4.34
N ALA A 143 -3.29 10.58 5.07
CA ALA A 143 -2.66 9.34 5.49
C ALA A 143 -3.47 8.69 6.60
N ILE A 144 -3.82 7.43 6.40
CA ILE A 144 -4.48 6.59 7.41
C ILE A 144 -3.44 5.63 7.95
N PRO A 145 -2.79 5.96 9.08
CA PRO A 145 -1.90 5.06 9.76
C PRO A 145 -2.74 4.04 10.51
N PHE A 146 -2.40 2.78 10.37
CA PHE A 146 -2.90 1.77 11.27
C PHE A 146 -2.17 1.89 12.61
N ASN A 147 -2.84 2.40 13.61
CA ASN A 147 -2.42 2.28 15.00
C ASN A 147 -2.82 0.88 15.50
N GLY A 148 -2.06 -0.14 15.12
CA GLY A 148 -2.16 -1.45 15.73
C GLY A 148 -2.00 -1.35 17.24
N HIS A 149 -3.07 -1.70 17.96
CA HIS A 149 -3.32 -1.62 19.40
C HIS A 149 -3.95 -0.32 19.88
N SER A 150 -5.22 -0.17 19.64
CA SER A 150 -6.09 0.43 20.65
C SER A 150 -6.03 -0.50 21.88
N LYS A 151 -5.16 -0.18 22.84
CA LYS A 151 -5.28 -0.71 24.21
C LYS A 151 -6.66 -0.28 24.67
N LYS A 152 -7.63 -1.19 24.64
CA LYS A 152 -8.83 -1.07 25.44
C LYS A 152 -8.34 -0.79 26.86
N SER A 153 -8.47 0.47 27.30
CA SER A 153 -8.31 0.83 28.68
C SER A 153 -9.34 -0.01 29.43
N ARG A 154 -8.86 -1.04 30.13
CA ARG A 154 -9.66 -1.69 31.16
C ARG A 154 -9.84 -0.64 32.23
N LEU A 155 -10.97 0.03 32.22
CA LEU A 155 -11.54 0.61 33.39
C LEU A 155 -11.80 -0.57 34.32
N ARG A 156 -11.00 -0.68 35.35
CA ARG A 156 -11.34 -1.52 36.55
C ARG A 156 -12.32 -0.72 37.39
N PRO A 157 -13.30 -1.42 37.96
CA PRO A 157 -14.28 -0.85 38.89
C PRO A 157 -13.63 -0.31 40.17
#